data_0c8409ea3b7bb606f9ae26b1165735ce
#
_entry.id   0c8409ea3b7bb606f9ae26b1165735ce
#
_cell.length_a   1.000
_cell.length_b   1.000
_cell.length_c   1.000
_cell.angle_alpha   90.00
_cell.angle_beta   90.00
_cell.angle_gamma   90.00
#
_symmetry.space_group_name_H-M   'P 1'
#
loop_
_entity.id
_entity.type
_entity.pdbx_description
1 polymer ?
#
loop_
_entity_poly.entity_id
_entity_poly.type
_entity_poly.pdbx_seq_one_letter_code
_entity_poly.pdbx_strand_id
1 'polypeptide(L)'
;MRHYKTAMLGLALSLASLAAVPAGAETRSLVVAGGCFWCVESDFDHMDGVLATTSGYGGGEMENPTYRNHGNHREVVKVDYDDTKTDYGTLVRQFLRTIDVTDAGGQFCDRGHSYTTA
;
A
#
# COMPACT_ATOMS: atom_id res chain seq x y z
N MET A 1 -41.19 -71.10 6.53
CA MET A 1 -40.01 -70.43 7.13
C MET A 1 -39.58 -69.33 6.16
N ARG A 2 -39.77 -68.09 6.55
CA ARG A 2 -39.41 -66.88 5.70
C ARG A 2 -38.10 -66.30 6.21
N HIS A 3 -37.06 -66.33 5.36
CA HIS A 3 -35.76 -65.72 5.65
C HIS A 3 -35.81 -64.23 5.32
N TYR A 4 -35.71 -63.37 6.31
CA TYR A 4 -35.52 -61.93 6.11
C TYR A 4 -34.02 -61.65 5.94
N LYS A 5 -33.64 -61.20 4.75
CA LYS A 5 -32.29 -60.70 4.48
C LYS A 5 -32.25 -59.22 4.88
N THR A 6 -31.58 -58.92 5.95
CA THR A 6 -31.29 -57.54 6.38
C THR A 6 -30.20 -56.97 5.49
N ALA A 7 -30.53 -55.96 4.68
CA ALA A 7 -29.56 -55.17 3.92
C ALA A 7 -29.07 -54.07 4.82
N MET A 8 -27.76 -54.09 5.17
CA MET A 8 -27.08 -52.97 5.81
C MET A 8 -26.73 -51.94 4.76
N LEU A 9 -27.35 -50.76 4.89
CA LEU A 9 -27.06 -49.59 4.07
C LEU A 9 -25.90 -48.85 4.72
N GLY A 10 -24.69 -49.00 4.16
CA GLY A 10 -23.50 -48.30 4.61
C GLY A 10 -23.54 -46.82 4.16
N LEU A 11 -23.70 -45.90 5.11
CA LEU A 11 -23.64 -44.46 4.85
C LEU A 11 -22.15 -44.04 4.80
N ALA A 12 -21.65 -43.89 3.58
CA ALA A 12 -20.29 -43.35 3.38
C ALA A 12 -20.31 -41.84 3.59
N LEU A 13 -19.73 -41.38 4.72
CA LEU A 13 -19.51 -39.98 5.02
C LEU A 13 -18.29 -39.51 4.21
N SER A 14 -18.51 -38.88 3.05
CA SER A 14 -17.44 -38.23 2.29
C SER A 14 -17.07 -36.91 2.99
N LEU A 15 -15.92 -36.89 3.69
CA LEU A 15 -15.29 -35.64 4.15
C LEU A 15 -14.77 -34.88 2.91
N ALA A 16 -15.52 -33.86 2.51
CA ALA A 16 -15.02 -32.87 1.55
C ALA A 16 -13.93 -32.04 2.25
N SER A 17 -12.65 -32.30 1.94
CA SER A 17 -11.54 -31.47 2.33
C SER A 17 -11.67 -30.13 1.62
N LEU A 18 -12.09 -29.07 2.34
CA LEU A 18 -11.93 -27.70 1.85
C LEU A 18 -10.43 -27.39 1.81
N ALA A 19 -9.85 -27.51 0.61
CA ALA A 19 -8.51 -27.00 0.37
C ALA A 19 -8.58 -25.45 0.54
N ALA A 20 -7.92 -24.92 1.54
CA ALA A 20 -7.76 -23.47 1.69
C ALA A 20 -7.00 -22.96 0.46
N VAL A 21 -7.63 -22.13 -0.36
CA VAL A 21 -6.97 -21.42 -1.45
C VAL A 21 -5.96 -20.48 -0.78
N PRO A 22 -4.66 -20.55 -1.13
CA PRO A 22 -3.70 -19.59 -0.58
C PRO A 22 -4.16 -18.18 -0.96
N ALA A 23 -4.21 -17.29 0.04
CA ALA A 23 -4.47 -15.86 -0.20
C ALA A 23 -3.38 -15.38 -1.17
N GLY A 24 -3.79 -14.97 -2.38
CA GLY A 24 -2.88 -14.40 -3.37
C GLY A 24 -2.28 -13.09 -2.82
N ALA A 25 -1.16 -12.66 -3.40
CA ALA A 25 -0.55 -11.37 -3.11
C ALA A 25 -1.59 -10.25 -3.31
N GLU A 26 -1.78 -9.40 -2.30
CA GLU A 26 -2.61 -8.20 -2.41
C GLU A 26 -1.73 -7.00 -2.73
N THR A 27 -2.19 -6.20 -3.69
CA THR A 27 -1.65 -4.85 -3.89
C THR A 27 -2.22 -3.94 -2.84
N ARG A 28 -1.36 -3.35 -2.03
CA ARG A 28 -1.70 -2.34 -1.05
C ARG A 28 -1.08 -1.01 -1.43
N SER A 29 -1.59 0.06 -0.84
CA SER A 29 -1.11 1.41 -1.11
C SER A 29 -0.85 2.16 0.17
N LEU A 30 0.14 3.06 0.12
CA LEU A 30 0.34 4.13 1.08
C LEU A 30 0.52 5.45 0.34
N VAL A 31 0.26 6.57 1.01
CA VAL A 31 0.53 7.92 0.48
C VAL A 31 1.40 8.65 1.49
N VAL A 32 2.46 9.28 1.00
CA VAL A 32 3.39 10.05 1.83
C VAL A 32 3.67 11.42 1.22
N ALA A 33 3.95 12.40 2.06
CA ALA A 33 4.48 13.71 1.68
C ALA A 33 5.88 13.87 2.28
N GLY A 34 6.89 14.07 1.47
CA GLY A 34 8.30 14.12 1.90
C GLY A 34 9.12 15.17 1.15
N GLY A 35 8.54 16.31 0.83
CA GLY A 35 9.17 17.35 0.02
C GLY A 35 8.92 17.16 -1.46
N CYS A 36 9.92 17.37 -2.29
CA CYS A 36 9.81 17.16 -3.74
C CYS A 36 9.33 15.76 -4.06
N PHE A 37 8.15 15.64 -4.68
CA PHE A 37 7.55 14.33 -4.96
C PHE A 37 8.37 13.51 -5.96
N TRP A 38 9.14 14.12 -6.88
CA TRP A 38 10.03 13.39 -7.78
C TRP A 38 11.19 12.72 -7.05
N CYS A 39 11.69 13.35 -5.97
CA CYS A 39 12.73 12.75 -5.12
C CYS A 39 12.16 11.55 -4.35
N VAL A 40 11.00 11.71 -3.74
CA VAL A 40 10.31 10.64 -2.99
C VAL A 40 9.93 9.48 -3.92
N GLU A 41 9.42 9.77 -5.12
CA GLU A 41 9.12 8.77 -6.14
C GLU A 41 10.36 7.96 -6.50
N SER A 42 11.48 8.65 -6.78
CA SER A 42 12.76 8.00 -7.09
C SER A 42 13.26 7.11 -5.95
N ASP A 43 13.08 7.52 -4.69
CA ASP A 43 13.49 6.73 -3.53
C ASP A 43 12.69 5.43 -3.44
N PHE A 44 11.37 5.48 -3.70
CA PHE A 44 10.51 4.30 -3.62
C PHE A 44 10.62 3.37 -4.82
N ASP A 45 10.86 3.89 -6.02
CA ASP A 45 10.97 3.09 -7.24
C ASP A 45 12.05 2.01 -7.19
N HIS A 46 13.02 2.17 -6.31
CA HIS A 46 14.14 1.24 -6.14
C HIS A 46 13.94 0.26 -4.97
N MET A 47 12.79 0.31 -4.28
CA MET A 47 12.53 -0.56 -3.12
C MET A 47 11.91 -1.88 -3.53
N ASP A 48 12.43 -2.97 -2.98
CA ASP A 48 11.88 -4.31 -3.21
C ASP A 48 10.42 -4.38 -2.76
N GLY A 49 9.57 -4.93 -3.61
CA GLY A 49 8.14 -5.08 -3.34
C GLY A 49 7.29 -3.88 -3.75
N VAL A 50 7.87 -2.72 -4.09
CA VAL A 50 7.15 -1.60 -4.69
C VAL A 50 6.80 -1.96 -6.14
N LEU A 51 5.52 -1.79 -6.49
CA LEU A 51 4.99 -2.13 -7.80
C LEU A 51 4.85 -0.90 -8.70
N ALA A 52 4.47 0.23 -8.12
CA ALA A 52 4.31 1.49 -8.81
C ALA A 52 4.34 2.66 -7.83
N THR A 53 4.80 3.80 -8.32
CA THR A 53 4.70 5.10 -7.65
C THR A 53 3.93 6.08 -8.51
N THR A 54 3.24 7.02 -7.88
CA THR A 54 2.47 8.06 -8.58
C THR A 54 2.58 9.37 -7.81
N SER A 55 3.24 10.34 -8.40
CA SER A 55 3.31 11.70 -7.86
C SER A 55 1.99 12.44 -8.05
N GLY A 56 1.60 13.25 -7.07
CA GLY A 56 0.35 14.01 -7.10
C GLY A 56 0.26 15.03 -5.98
N TYR A 57 -0.96 15.48 -5.70
CA TYR A 57 -1.26 16.51 -4.71
C TYR A 57 -2.29 16.00 -3.71
N GLY A 58 -2.08 16.26 -2.44
CA GLY A 58 -2.96 15.76 -1.38
C GLY A 58 -3.03 16.65 -0.16
N GLY A 59 -4.07 16.44 0.65
CA GLY A 59 -4.28 17.11 1.92
C GLY A 59 -4.84 18.53 1.83
N GLY A 60 -5.08 19.06 0.65
CA GLY A 60 -5.68 20.37 0.41
C GLY A 60 -7.14 20.27 -0.03
N GLU A 61 -7.73 21.43 -0.34
CA GLU A 61 -9.16 21.56 -0.68
C GLU A 61 -9.40 21.95 -2.15
N MET A 62 -8.34 22.38 -2.86
CA MET A 62 -8.46 22.80 -4.25
C MET A 62 -8.87 21.65 -5.17
N GLU A 63 -9.90 21.81 -5.95
CA GLU A 63 -10.26 20.88 -7.01
C GLU A 63 -9.30 21.00 -8.20
N ASN A 64 -8.93 19.86 -8.79
CA ASN A 64 -8.05 19.77 -9.96
C ASN A 64 -6.72 20.52 -9.80
N PRO A 65 -5.93 20.22 -8.75
CA PRO A 65 -4.65 20.87 -8.53
C PRO A 65 -3.68 20.59 -9.67
N THR A 66 -2.84 21.55 -9.96
CA THR A 66 -1.78 21.46 -10.99
C THR A 66 -0.43 21.85 -10.39
N TYR A 67 0.66 21.51 -11.07
CA TYR A 67 1.99 21.90 -10.65
C TYR A 67 2.16 23.41 -10.44
N ARG A 68 1.50 24.22 -11.28
CA ARG A 68 1.58 25.70 -11.19
C ARG A 68 0.65 26.28 -10.14
N ASN A 69 -0.41 25.57 -9.81
CA ASN A 69 -1.38 26.01 -8.82
C ASN A 69 -2.03 24.78 -8.18
N HIS A 70 -1.68 24.50 -6.94
CA HIS A 70 -2.22 23.40 -6.16
C HIS A 70 -2.74 23.84 -4.78
N GLY A 71 -2.96 25.15 -4.60
CA GLY A 71 -3.57 25.72 -3.40
C GLY A 71 -2.79 25.34 -2.14
N ASN A 72 -3.50 24.77 -1.16
CA ASN A 72 -2.95 24.27 0.09
C ASN A 72 -2.66 22.76 0.10
N HIS A 73 -2.57 22.12 -1.07
CA HIS A 73 -2.09 20.74 -1.17
C HIS A 73 -0.58 20.65 -0.91
N ARG A 74 -0.16 19.47 -0.44
CA ARG A 74 1.24 19.04 -0.46
C ARG A 74 1.52 18.24 -1.72
N GLU A 75 2.76 18.24 -2.14
CA GLU A 75 3.26 17.21 -3.04
C GLU A 75 3.28 15.87 -2.32
N VAL A 76 2.65 14.87 -2.90
CA VAL A 76 2.54 13.54 -2.31
C VAL A 76 2.92 12.47 -3.32
N VAL A 77 3.32 11.31 -2.83
CA VAL A 77 3.53 10.10 -3.64
C VAL A 77 2.65 8.98 -3.10
N LYS A 78 1.83 8.43 -3.98
CA LYS A 78 1.15 7.16 -3.76
C LYS A 78 2.10 6.03 -4.13
N VAL A 79 2.28 5.08 -3.25
CA VAL A 79 3.13 3.91 -3.43
C VAL A 79 2.26 2.66 -3.39
N ASP A 80 2.18 1.94 -4.49
CA ASP A 80 1.52 0.64 -4.57
C ASP A 80 2.55 -0.47 -4.38
N TYR A 81 2.29 -1.43 -3.51
CA TYR A 81 3.23 -2.48 -3.15
C TYR A 81 2.58 -3.86 -2.99
N ASP A 82 3.39 -4.89 -3.18
CA ASP A 82 3.05 -6.30 -2.97
C ASP A 82 3.25 -6.66 -1.49
N ASP A 83 2.17 -6.95 -0.78
CA ASP A 83 2.20 -7.23 0.66
C ASP A 83 2.82 -8.58 1.04
N THR A 84 3.16 -9.41 0.04
CA THR A 84 3.95 -10.62 0.24
C THR A 84 5.46 -10.37 0.20
N LYS A 85 5.90 -9.23 -0.33
CA LYS A 85 7.32 -8.87 -0.50
C LYS A 85 7.79 -7.79 0.44
N THR A 86 6.91 -6.87 0.81
CA THR A 86 7.19 -5.79 1.75
C THR A 86 5.96 -5.46 2.58
N ASP A 87 6.08 -4.60 3.56
CA ASP A 87 4.98 -4.18 4.43
C ASP A 87 5.02 -2.67 4.68
N TYR A 88 3.88 -2.15 5.14
CA TYR A 88 3.71 -0.74 5.48
C TYR A 88 4.81 -0.20 6.40
N GLY A 89 5.13 -0.94 7.47
CA GLY A 89 6.13 -0.52 8.45
C GLY A 89 7.54 -0.45 7.86
N THR A 90 7.88 -1.35 6.96
CA THR A 90 9.17 -1.34 6.25
C THR A 90 9.28 -0.14 5.32
N LEU A 91 8.24 0.14 4.53
CA LEU A 91 8.21 1.29 3.63
C LEU A 91 8.26 2.62 4.40
N VAL A 92 7.51 2.75 5.49
CA VAL A 92 7.54 3.95 6.34
C VAL A 92 8.92 4.13 6.98
N ARG A 93 9.56 3.09 7.48
CA ARG A 93 10.92 3.18 8.04
C ARG A 93 11.94 3.63 6.99
N GLN A 94 11.82 3.18 5.76
CA GLN A 94 12.69 3.63 4.67
C GLN A 94 12.41 5.11 4.33
N PHE A 95 11.15 5.47 4.19
CA PHE A 95 10.74 6.87 3.96
C PHE A 95 11.31 7.81 5.02
N LEU A 96 11.22 7.47 6.31
CA LEU A 96 11.75 8.30 7.40
C LEU A 96 13.27 8.48 7.38
N ARG A 97 13.99 7.68 6.59
CA ARG A 97 15.45 7.85 6.39
C ARG A 97 15.78 8.77 5.24
N THR A 98 14.83 9.09 4.39
CA THR A 98 15.01 9.96 3.22
C THR A 98 14.61 11.41 3.48
N ILE A 99 14.02 11.70 4.65
CA ILE A 99 13.53 13.02 5.04
C ILE A 99 14.21 13.52 6.32
N ASP A 100 14.20 14.84 6.53
CA ASP A 100 14.48 15.45 7.82
C ASP A 100 13.19 15.57 8.64
N VAL A 101 12.99 14.66 9.59
CA VAL A 101 11.79 14.60 10.44
C VAL A 101 11.68 15.78 11.42
N THR A 102 12.72 16.60 11.54
CA THR A 102 12.75 17.77 12.43
C THR A 102 12.41 19.07 11.71
N ASP A 103 12.31 19.05 10.37
CA ASP A 103 12.06 20.24 9.57
C ASP A 103 10.56 20.39 9.26
N ALA A 104 9.90 21.29 9.98
CA ALA A 104 8.47 21.58 9.80
C ALA A 104 8.18 22.54 8.64
N GLY A 105 9.19 23.15 8.01
CA GLY A 105 9.02 24.21 7.01
C GLY A 105 9.24 23.75 5.56
N GLY A 106 9.48 22.48 5.34
CA GLY A 106 9.80 21.90 4.04
C GLY A 106 10.78 20.76 4.16
N GLN A 107 11.48 20.44 3.08
CA GLN A 107 12.53 19.43 3.08
C GLN A 107 13.72 19.91 2.25
N PHE A 108 14.90 19.92 2.87
CA PHE A 108 16.17 20.35 2.25
C PHE A 108 16.07 21.74 1.61
N CYS A 109 16.27 21.85 0.29
CA CYS A 109 16.21 23.12 -0.43
C CYS A 109 14.77 23.57 -0.75
N ASP A 110 13.80 22.68 -0.65
CA ASP A 110 12.39 22.94 -0.99
C ASP A 110 11.65 23.45 0.24
N ARG A 111 11.16 24.67 0.16
CA ARG A 111 10.57 25.37 1.31
C ARG A 111 9.10 25.71 1.05
N GLY A 112 8.31 25.69 2.11
CA GLY A 112 6.89 26.02 2.08
C GLY A 112 5.96 24.81 2.30
N HIS A 113 4.65 25.10 2.42
CA HIS A 113 3.64 24.10 2.77
C HIS A 113 3.62 22.91 1.84
N SER A 114 3.80 23.12 0.54
CA SER A 114 3.80 22.04 -0.48
C SER A 114 4.85 20.96 -0.19
N TYR A 115 5.92 21.30 0.48
CA TYR A 115 7.07 20.43 0.76
C TYR A 115 7.16 19.98 2.22
N THR A 116 6.12 20.21 3.00
CA THR A 116 6.06 19.71 4.38
C THR A 116 5.72 18.22 4.43
N THR A 117 6.21 17.53 5.45
CA THR A 117 6.04 16.08 5.63
C THR A 117 4.66 15.72 6.19
N ALA A 118 4.09 14.60 5.72
CA ALA A 118 2.89 13.95 6.23
C ALA A 118 2.83 12.46 5.82
#